data_c36357b847dba4f298a459db2eba6caa
#
_entry.id   c36357b847dba4f298a459db2eba6caa
#
_cell.length_a   1.000
_cell.length_b   1.000
_cell.length_c   1.000
_cell.angle_alpha   90.00
_cell.angle_beta   90.00
_cell.angle_gamma   90.00
#
_symmetry.space_group_name_H-M   'P 1'
#
loop_
_entity.id
_entity.type
_entity.pdbx_description
1 polymer ?
#
loop_
_entity_poly.entity_id
_entity_poly.type
_entity_poly.pdbx_seq_one_letter_code
_entity_poly.pdbx_strand_id
1 'polypeptide(L)'
;MNEPLMTIKNVNKQYGNHLILENINLSLYDNDFIALVGKSGGGKSTLLRLIAGFEPYTSGEIIFMGQKITSLNKQMRIMFQEDRLLPWMTVLENISFRARGQQIKEKAFSLLELVGLEDFANYYPIQLSGGQRQRVSLARALMANPKLLLLDEPLSALDALTRLNMQELILDICSKQHLTTILVTHDVEEAARMANRIVVLKHGKKAEEISAPQDKTNTEEINLIANHVKTLILSD
;
A
#
# COMPACT_ATOMS: atom_id res chain seq x y z
N MET A 1 -8.24 22.83 -11.42
CA MET A 1 -8.13 21.89 -10.26
C MET A 1 -8.05 20.49 -10.84
N ASN A 2 -7.04 19.72 -10.50
CA ASN A 2 -6.95 18.33 -10.99
C ASN A 2 -8.10 17.53 -10.38
N GLU A 3 -8.78 16.74 -11.20
CA GLU A 3 -9.78 15.79 -10.70
C GLU A 3 -9.09 14.71 -9.87
N PRO A 4 -9.66 14.29 -8.72
CA PRO A 4 -9.07 13.24 -7.93
C PRO A 4 -9.15 11.88 -8.65
N LEU A 5 -8.06 11.10 -8.59
CA LEU A 5 -8.02 9.71 -9.06
C LEU A 5 -9.04 8.85 -8.31
N MET A 6 -9.19 9.10 -6.99
CA MET A 6 -10.16 8.45 -6.14
C MET A 6 -10.83 9.43 -5.19
N THR A 7 -12.12 9.24 -4.95
CA THR A 7 -12.88 9.96 -3.92
C THR A 7 -13.65 8.98 -3.05
N ILE A 8 -13.48 9.11 -1.75
CA ILE A 8 -14.22 8.39 -0.70
C ILE A 8 -15.15 9.41 -0.04
N LYS A 9 -16.46 9.18 -0.07
CA LYS A 9 -17.48 10.13 0.46
C LYS A 9 -18.37 9.43 1.46
N ASN A 10 -18.34 9.91 2.70
CA ASN A 10 -19.21 9.50 3.80
C ASN A 10 -19.26 7.96 3.97
N VAL A 11 -18.12 7.28 3.77
CA VAL A 11 -18.07 5.83 3.81
C VAL A 11 -18.17 5.34 5.24
N ASN A 12 -19.12 4.43 5.46
CA ASN A 12 -19.30 3.71 6.70
C ASN A 12 -19.13 2.21 6.47
N LYS A 13 -18.58 1.50 7.46
CA LYS A 13 -18.50 0.04 7.47
C LYS A 13 -18.90 -0.51 8.83
N GLN A 14 -19.84 -1.44 8.81
CA GLN A 14 -20.37 -2.12 9.98
C GLN A 14 -20.34 -3.63 9.77
N TYR A 15 -19.99 -4.39 10.81
CA TYR A 15 -20.14 -5.84 10.88
C TYR A 15 -21.12 -6.19 12.01
N GLY A 16 -22.29 -6.70 11.66
CA GLY A 16 -23.38 -6.85 12.63
C GLY A 16 -23.70 -5.50 13.29
N ASN A 17 -23.58 -5.41 14.61
CA ASN A 17 -23.78 -4.18 15.37
C ASN A 17 -22.50 -3.37 15.63
N HIS A 18 -21.34 -3.82 15.13
CA HIS A 18 -20.07 -3.15 15.37
C HIS A 18 -19.70 -2.22 14.24
N LEU A 19 -19.72 -0.92 14.51
CA LEU A 19 -19.26 0.12 13.59
C LEU A 19 -17.73 0.14 13.59
N ILE A 20 -17.13 -0.09 12.42
CA ILE A 20 -15.66 -0.15 12.23
C ILE A 20 -15.15 1.14 11.59
N LEU A 21 -15.89 1.68 10.63
CA LEU A 21 -15.54 2.95 9.97
C LEU A 21 -16.78 3.84 9.96
N GLU A 22 -16.58 5.10 10.32
CA GLU A 22 -17.64 6.09 10.46
C GLU A 22 -17.29 7.35 9.67
N ASN A 23 -18.12 7.66 8.67
CA ASN A 23 -18.07 8.91 7.90
C ASN A 23 -16.67 9.22 7.32
N ILE A 24 -16.03 8.23 6.71
CA ILE A 24 -14.71 8.41 6.10
C ILE A 24 -14.83 9.23 4.83
N ASN A 25 -14.06 10.31 4.78
CA ASN A 25 -13.95 11.20 3.62
C ASN A 25 -12.46 11.37 3.27
N LEU A 26 -12.08 11.01 2.02
CA LEU A 26 -10.70 11.09 1.55
C LEU A 26 -10.68 11.25 0.03
N SER A 27 -9.78 12.10 -0.47
CA SER A 27 -9.50 12.22 -1.90
C SER A 27 -8.04 11.88 -2.17
N LEU A 28 -7.79 11.09 -3.21
CA LEU A 28 -6.46 10.77 -3.71
C LEU A 28 -6.30 11.40 -5.09
N TYR A 29 -5.14 11.98 -5.33
CA TYR A 29 -4.76 12.54 -6.62
C TYR A 29 -3.70 11.67 -7.28
N ASP A 30 -3.51 11.84 -8.59
CA ASP A 30 -2.44 11.14 -9.30
C ASP A 30 -1.08 11.43 -8.65
N ASN A 31 -0.27 10.38 -8.49
CA ASN A 31 1.05 10.40 -7.84
C ASN A 31 1.04 10.68 -6.32
N ASP A 32 -0.12 10.70 -5.68
CA ASP A 32 -0.17 10.72 -4.21
C ASP A 32 0.47 9.45 -3.61
N PHE A 33 1.25 9.64 -2.57
CA PHE A 33 1.67 8.58 -1.66
C PHE A 33 1.07 8.88 -0.28
N ILE A 34 -0.02 8.19 0.08
CA ILE A 34 -0.74 8.43 1.34
C ILE A 34 -0.42 7.31 2.33
N ALA A 35 -0.06 7.67 3.56
CA ALA A 35 0.01 6.71 4.66
C ALA A 35 -1.26 6.77 5.51
N LEU A 36 -1.87 5.61 5.78
CA LEU A 36 -2.95 5.44 6.76
C LEU A 36 -2.35 4.91 8.05
N VAL A 37 -2.40 5.70 9.11
CA VAL A 37 -1.84 5.35 10.41
C VAL A 37 -2.92 5.35 11.50
N GLY A 38 -2.66 4.68 12.64
CA GLY A 38 -3.59 4.61 13.78
C GLY A 38 -3.39 3.35 14.60
N LYS A 39 -4.07 3.27 15.75
CA LYS A 39 -4.02 2.08 16.63
C LYS A 39 -4.42 0.79 15.89
N SER A 40 -3.90 -0.35 16.35
CA SER A 40 -4.37 -1.66 15.86
C SER A 40 -5.89 -1.79 16.09
N GLY A 41 -6.60 -2.37 15.14
CA GLY A 41 -8.07 -2.41 15.17
C GLY A 41 -8.78 -1.10 14.79
N GLY A 42 -8.07 -0.02 14.45
CA GLY A 42 -8.64 1.29 14.08
C GLY A 42 -9.29 1.36 12.69
N GLY A 43 -9.46 0.23 11.98
CA GLY A 43 -10.15 0.19 10.69
C GLY A 43 -9.27 0.38 9.45
N LYS A 44 -7.94 0.54 9.59
CA LYS A 44 -7.00 0.79 8.47
C LYS A 44 -7.09 -0.26 7.36
N SER A 45 -6.85 -1.53 7.70
CA SER A 45 -6.93 -2.63 6.72
C SER A 45 -8.36 -2.86 6.23
N THR A 46 -9.38 -2.56 7.04
CA THR A 46 -10.77 -2.57 6.58
C THR A 46 -10.98 -1.51 5.49
N LEU A 47 -10.55 -0.27 5.71
CA LEU A 47 -10.64 0.79 4.69
C LEU A 47 -9.91 0.39 3.41
N LEU A 48 -8.70 -0.19 3.54
CA LEU A 48 -7.93 -0.67 2.38
C LEU A 48 -8.71 -1.75 1.59
N ARG A 49 -9.37 -2.69 2.27
CA ARG A 49 -10.19 -3.75 1.63
C ARG A 49 -11.42 -3.17 0.94
N LEU A 50 -12.07 -2.15 1.52
CA LEU A 50 -13.18 -1.45 0.87
C LEU A 50 -12.71 -0.73 -0.40
N ILE A 51 -11.58 -0.04 -0.35
CA ILE A 51 -10.94 0.63 -1.50
C ILE A 51 -10.65 -0.38 -2.61
N ALA A 52 -10.07 -1.53 -2.25
CA ALA A 52 -9.73 -2.59 -3.21
C ALA A 52 -10.98 -3.31 -3.78
N GLY A 53 -12.16 -3.09 -3.22
CA GLY A 53 -13.39 -3.78 -3.62
C GLY A 53 -13.46 -5.24 -3.16
N PHE A 54 -12.67 -5.64 -2.15
CA PHE A 54 -12.76 -6.98 -1.54
C PHE A 54 -14.00 -7.16 -0.69
N GLU A 55 -14.49 -6.05 -0.10
CA GLU A 55 -15.67 -6.05 0.75
C GLU A 55 -16.57 -4.87 0.37
N PRO A 56 -17.89 -5.00 0.49
CA PRO A 56 -18.80 -3.87 0.31
C PRO A 56 -18.76 -2.95 1.56
N TYR A 57 -18.87 -1.65 1.34
CA TYR A 57 -19.15 -0.69 2.40
C TYR A 57 -20.65 -0.70 2.76
N THR A 58 -20.98 -0.27 3.97
CA THR A 58 -22.38 -0.27 4.45
C THR A 58 -23.17 0.92 3.89
N SER A 59 -22.52 2.10 3.81
CA SER A 59 -23.11 3.30 3.20
C SER A 59 -22.02 4.25 2.71
N GLY A 60 -22.39 5.28 1.97
CA GLY A 60 -21.47 6.19 1.31
C GLY A 60 -21.10 5.73 -0.10
N GLU A 61 -19.98 6.23 -0.62
CA GLU A 61 -19.50 5.85 -1.95
C GLU A 61 -17.97 5.94 -2.05
N ILE A 62 -17.40 5.05 -2.84
CA ILE A 62 -15.99 5.09 -3.30
C ILE A 62 -16.02 5.18 -4.81
N ILE A 63 -15.45 6.24 -5.35
CA ILE A 63 -15.35 6.49 -6.79
C ILE A 63 -13.87 6.44 -7.16
N PHE A 64 -13.52 5.65 -8.16
CA PHE A 64 -12.16 5.55 -8.71
C PHE A 64 -12.21 5.77 -10.21
N MET A 65 -11.45 6.74 -10.73
CA MET A 65 -11.45 7.12 -12.14
C MET A 65 -12.88 7.34 -12.69
N GLY A 66 -13.71 8.06 -11.91
CA GLY A 66 -15.10 8.35 -12.28
C GLY A 66 -16.09 7.19 -12.13
N GLN A 67 -15.64 6.00 -11.73
CA GLN A 67 -16.48 4.81 -11.59
C GLN A 67 -16.63 4.38 -10.13
N LYS A 68 -17.87 4.06 -9.72
CA LYS A 68 -18.14 3.56 -8.38
C LYS A 68 -17.53 2.17 -8.17
N ILE A 69 -16.81 1.99 -7.07
CA ILE A 69 -16.24 0.69 -6.68
C ILE A 69 -17.32 -0.14 -6.01
N THR A 70 -17.68 -1.26 -6.64
CA THR A 70 -18.63 -2.27 -6.14
C THR A 70 -18.03 -3.68 -6.09
N SER A 71 -16.86 -3.87 -6.69
CA SER A 71 -16.14 -5.14 -6.76
C SER A 71 -14.66 -4.90 -7.04
N LEU A 72 -13.87 -5.97 -7.12
CA LEU A 72 -12.44 -5.93 -7.43
C LEU A 72 -12.16 -5.15 -8.72
N ASN A 73 -11.25 -4.18 -8.64
CA ASN A 73 -10.82 -3.39 -9.79
C ASN A 73 -9.46 -3.86 -10.31
N LYS A 74 -9.37 -4.12 -11.62
CA LYS A 74 -8.14 -4.60 -12.28
C LYS A 74 -7.01 -3.57 -12.31
N GLN A 75 -7.31 -2.30 -12.09
CA GLN A 75 -6.33 -1.22 -12.06
C GLN A 75 -5.78 -0.95 -10.65
N MET A 76 -6.24 -1.69 -9.66
CA MET A 76 -5.72 -1.67 -8.29
C MET A 76 -5.00 -2.98 -7.99
N ARG A 77 -3.93 -2.91 -7.23
CA ARG A 77 -3.24 -4.07 -6.69
C ARG A 77 -2.97 -3.88 -5.22
N ILE A 78 -3.08 -4.97 -4.48
CA ILE A 78 -2.77 -4.99 -3.07
C ILE A 78 -1.58 -5.91 -2.80
N MET A 79 -0.64 -5.41 -2.00
CA MET A 79 0.42 -6.16 -1.38
C MET A 79 0.06 -6.31 0.09
N PHE A 80 -0.09 -7.54 0.54
CA PHE A 80 -0.46 -7.88 1.92
C PHE A 80 0.78 -7.95 2.80
N GLN A 81 0.58 -7.94 4.11
CA GLN A 81 1.61 -8.16 5.11
C GLN A 81 2.36 -9.47 4.88
N GLU A 82 1.62 -10.55 4.60
CA GLU A 82 2.18 -11.82 4.13
C GLU A 82 2.45 -11.75 2.63
N ASP A 83 3.56 -12.33 2.17
CA ASP A 83 3.96 -12.30 0.75
C ASP A 83 2.97 -13.04 -0.18
N ARG A 84 2.26 -14.04 0.36
CA ARG A 84 1.28 -14.88 -0.36
C ARG A 84 1.80 -15.43 -1.69
N LEU A 85 3.09 -15.77 -1.73
CA LEU A 85 3.68 -16.45 -2.87
C LEU A 85 3.21 -17.90 -2.91
N LEU A 86 3.07 -18.43 -4.12
CA LEU A 86 2.70 -19.82 -4.33
C LEU A 86 3.96 -20.69 -4.18
N PRO A 87 4.06 -21.53 -3.13
CA PRO A 87 5.30 -22.23 -2.80
C PRO A 87 5.74 -23.26 -3.84
N TRP A 88 4.82 -23.73 -4.68
CA TRP A 88 5.05 -24.70 -5.77
C TRP A 88 5.39 -24.03 -7.12
N MET A 89 5.46 -22.72 -7.18
CA MET A 89 5.84 -21.94 -8.36
C MET A 89 7.20 -21.30 -8.12
N THR A 90 8.02 -21.20 -9.18
CA THR A 90 9.25 -20.41 -9.14
C THR A 90 8.95 -18.93 -8.93
N VAL A 91 9.97 -18.14 -8.62
CA VAL A 91 9.87 -16.68 -8.49
C VAL A 91 9.30 -16.04 -9.77
N LEU A 92 9.86 -16.40 -10.93
CA LEU A 92 9.39 -15.89 -12.21
C LEU A 92 7.92 -16.28 -12.50
N GLU A 93 7.54 -17.51 -12.17
CA GLU A 93 6.16 -17.99 -12.32
C GLU A 93 5.19 -17.28 -11.35
N ASN A 94 5.64 -16.95 -10.13
CA ASN A 94 4.85 -16.16 -9.19
C ASN A 94 4.53 -14.76 -9.72
N ILE A 95 5.49 -14.10 -10.38
CA ILE A 95 5.29 -12.77 -10.95
C ILE A 95 4.39 -12.85 -12.17
N SER A 96 4.66 -13.77 -13.11
CA SER A 96 3.88 -13.92 -14.35
C SER A 96 2.50 -14.55 -14.18
N PHE A 97 2.21 -15.09 -13.03
CA PHE A 97 1.05 -15.84 -12.59
C PHE A 97 -0.05 -16.06 -13.65
N ARG A 98 -0.19 -17.33 -14.12
CA ARG A 98 -1.17 -17.78 -15.14
C ARG A 98 -1.10 -17.10 -16.51
N ALA A 99 -0.36 -16.02 -16.67
CA ALA A 99 -0.20 -15.39 -17.95
C ALA A 99 0.90 -16.14 -18.74
N ARG A 100 0.68 -16.35 -20.03
CA ARG A 100 1.57 -17.12 -20.91
C ARG A 100 1.99 -16.27 -22.10
N GLY A 101 3.18 -16.54 -22.61
CA GLY A 101 3.74 -15.87 -23.77
C GLY A 101 5.10 -15.24 -23.48
N GLN A 102 5.90 -15.05 -24.52
CA GLN A 102 7.27 -14.56 -24.42
C GLN A 102 7.31 -13.14 -23.82
N GLN A 103 6.45 -12.23 -24.30
CA GLN A 103 6.39 -10.85 -23.79
C GLN A 103 6.07 -10.76 -22.29
N ILE A 104 5.27 -11.70 -21.77
CA ILE A 104 4.91 -11.76 -20.34
C ILE A 104 6.10 -12.20 -19.51
N LYS A 105 6.86 -13.19 -20.01
CA LYS A 105 8.08 -13.64 -19.35
C LYS A 105 9.14 -12.54 -19.33
N GLU A 106 9.32 -11.84 -20.43
CA GLU A 106 10.23 -10.70 -20.54
C GLU A 106 9.85 -9.60 -19.56
N LYS A 107 8.57 -9.23 -19.50
CA LYS A 107 8.07 -8.25 -18.52
C LYS A 107 8.27 -8.72 -17.09
N ALA A 108 7.99 -9.99 -16.77
CA ALA A 108 8.20 -10.52 -15.43
C ALA A 108 9.69 -10.51 -15.07
N PHE A 109 10.58 -10.79 -16.01
CA PHE A 109 12.02 -10.73 -15.80
C PHE A 109 12.50 -9.29 -15.58
N SER A 110 12.03 -8.32 -16.38
CA SER A 110 12.33 -6.90 -16.16
C SER A 110 11.86 -6.39 -14.79
N LEU A 111 10.75 -6.92 -14.27
CA LEU A 111 10.31 -6.63 -12.91
C LEU A 111 11.19 -7.29 -11.84
N LEU A 112 11.77 -8.46 -12.12
CA LEU A 112 12.77 -9.07 -11.25
C LEU A 112 14.05 -8.23 -11.21
N GLU A 113 14.53 -7.75 -12.35
CA GLU A 113 15.66 -6.82 -12.42
C GLU A 113 15.38 -5.54 -11.62
N LEU A 114 14.17 -4.98 -11.77
CA LEU A 114 13.74 -3.78 -11.05
C LEU A 114 13.80 -3.93 -9.52
N VAL A 115 13.55 -5.14 -9.00
CA VAL A 115 13.63 -5.42 -7.56
C VAL A 115 14.96 -6.05 -7.13
N GLY A 116 15.93 -6.19 -8.05
CA GLY A 116 17.29 -6.74 -7.81
C GLY A 116 17.27 -8.22 -7.46
N LEU A 117 16.49 -9.02 -8.18
CA LEU A 117 16.34 -10.46 -7.95
C LEU A 117 16.40 -11.29 -9.24
N GLU A 118 17.05 -10.80 -10.30
CA GLU A 118 17.19 -11.49 -11.60
C GLU A 118 17.80 -12.87 -11.47
N ASP A 119 18.81 -13.03 -10.60
CA ASP A 119 19.50 -14.31 -10.35
C ASP A 119 18.60 -15.35 -9.67
N PHE A 120 17.48 -14.91 -9.07
CA PHE A 120 16.55 -15.77 -8.33
C PHE A 120 15.35 -16.23 -9.15
N ALA A 121 15.29 -15.95 -10.46
CA ALA A 121 14.15 -16.24 -11.32
C ALA A 121 13.63 -17.68 -11.22
N ASN A 122 14.53 -18.66 -11.12
CA ASN A 122 14.23 -20.10 -11.06
C ASN A 122 14.15 -20.66 -9.64
N TYR A 123 14.31 -19.81 -8.60
CA TYR A 123 14.21 -20.23 -7.20
C TYR A 123 12.76 -20.37 -6.78
N TYR A 124 12.52 -21.18 -5.75
CA TYR A 124 11.21 -21.28 -5.10
C TYR A 124 11.13 -20.36 -3.88
N PRO A 125 9.93 -19.91 -3.47
CA PRO A 125 9.77 -18.99 -2.32
C PRO A 125 10.45 -19.47 -1.03
N ILE A 126 10.50 -20.77 -0.77
CA ILE A 126 11.14 -21.33 0.42
C ILE A 126 12.66 -21.11 0.46
N GLN A 127 13.28 -20.85 -0.68
CA GLN A 127 14.73 -20.63 -0.81
C GLN A 127 15.09 -19.14 -0.61
N LEU A 128 14.10 -18.26 -0.46
CA LEU A 128 14.28 -16.83 -0.35
C LEU A 128 14.23 -16.36 1.11
N SER A 129 14.97 -15.30 1.42
CA SER A 129 14.79 -14.53 2.66
C SER A 129 13.42 -13.84 2.72
N GLY A 130 12.99 -13.38 3.90
CA GLY A 130 11.75 -12.63 4.06
C GLY A 130 11.70 -11.37 3.18
N GLY A 131 12.79 -10.60 3.16
CA GLY A 131 12.89 -9.40 2.32
C GLY A 131 12.87 -9.71 0.82
N GLN A 132 13.51 -10.79 0.40
CA GLN A 132 13.44 -11.22 -1.00
C GLN A 132 12.01 -11.63 -1.40
N ARG A 133 11.29 -12.37 -0.55
CA ARG A 133 9.88 -12.70 -0.79
C ARG A 133 9.01 -11.46 -0.91
N GLN A 134 9.22 -10.44 -0.06
CA GLN A 134 8.49 -9.17 -0.16
C GLN A 134 8.79 -8.43 -1.47
N ARG A 135 10.03 -8.43 -1.95
CA ARG A 135 10.39 -7.87 -3.26
C ARG A 135 9.71 -8.60 -4.42
N VAL A 136 9.64 -9.94 -4.37
CA VAL A 136 8.89 -10.73 -5.36
C VAL A 136 7.39 -10.39 -5.32
N SER A 137 6.80 -10.22 -4.12
CA SER A 137 5.41 -9.83 -3.96
C SER A 137 5.13 -8.44 -4.55
N LEU A 138 6.06 -7.49 -4.38
CA LEU A 138 5.99 -6.17 -5.02
C LEU A 138 6.04 -6.28 -6.54
N ALA A 139 7.02 -7.02 -7.10
CA ALA A 139 7.14 -7.25 -8.54
C ALA A 139 5.86 -7.88 -9.13
N ARG A 140 5.26 -8.85 -8.42
CA ARG A 140 3.98 -9.46 -8.80
C ARG A 140 2.83 -8.46 -8.82
N ALA A 141 2.78 -7.54 -7.85
CA ALA A 141 1.75 -6.49 -7.84
C ALA A 141 1.92 -5.53 -9.03
N LEU A 142 3.15 -5.18 -9.39
CA LEU A 142 3.48 -4.29 -10.51
C LEU A 142 3.22 -4.93 -11.89
N MET A 143 3.17 -6.27 -11.99
CA MET A 143 2.97 -6.98 -13.25
C MET A 143 1.71 -6.54 -14.01
N ALA A 144 0.70 -6.12 -13.28
CA ALA A 144 -0.58 -5.68 -13.86
C ALA A 144 -0.61 -4.19 -14.26
N ASN A 145 0.48 -3.43 -14.14
CA ASN A 145 0.54 -1.97 -14.34
C ASN A 145 -0.60 -1.25 -13.60
N PRO A 146 -0.69 -1.38 -12.27
CA PRO A 146 -1.78 -0.76 -11.51
C PRO A 146 -1.71 0.77 -11.60
N LYS A 147 -2.88 1.42 -11.50
CA LYS A 147 -2.98 2.87 -11.28
C LYS A 147 -2.93 3.21 -9.79
N LEU A 148 -3.32 2.26 -8.95
CA LEU A 148 -3.30 2.40 -7.50
C LEU A 148 -2.67 1.15 -6.86
N LEU A 149 -1.61 1.36 -6.10
CA LEU A 149 -0.95 0.33 -5.30
C LEU A 149 -1.39 0.48 -3.84
N LEU A 150 -1.85 -0.61 -3.27
CA LEU A 150 -2.30 -0.69 -1.89
C LEU A 150 -1.31 -1.56 -1.11
N LEU A 151 -0.72 -1.04 -0.06
CA LEU A 151 0.29 -1.70 0.76
C LEU A 151 -0.26 -1.89 2.18
N ASP A 152 -0.56 -3.12 2.58
CA ASP A 152 -1.10 -3.45 3.92
C ASP A 152 0.03 -3.98 4.82
N GLU A 153 0.66 -3.10 5.60
CA GLU A 153 1.79 -3.37 6.50
C GLU A 153 2.93 -4.17 5.83
N PRO A 154 3.41 -3.76 4.64
CA PRO A 154 4.29 -4.59 3.82
C PRO A 154 5.67 -4.83 4.43
N LEU A 155 6.08 -4.02 5.42
CA LEU A 155 7.44 -4.01 5.97
C LEU A 155 7.50 -4.47 7.44
N SER A 156 6.36 -4.83 8.03
CA SER A 156 6.25 -5.14 9.47
C SER A 156 7.06 -6.36 9.92
N ALA A 157 7.28 -7.33 9.01
CA ALA A 157 8.02 -8.57 9.30
C ALA A 157 9.53 -8.49 8.98
N LEU A 158 10.04 -7.31 8.57
CA LEU A 158 11.43 -7.13 8.16
C LEU A 158 12.29 -6.57 9.31
N ASP A 159 13.55 -6.98 9.35
CA ASP A 159 14.56 -6.34 10.19
C ASP A 159 14.82 -4.88 9.75
N ALA A 160 15.44 -4.09 10.61
CA ALA A 160 15.60 -2.65 10.40
C ALA A 160 16.31 -2.28 9.10
N LEU A 161 17.41 -2.99 8.75
CA LEU A 161 18.18 -2.67 7.55
C LEU A 161 17.43 -3.08 6.26
N THR A 162 16.86 -4.27 6.26
CA THR A 162 16.05 -4.77 5.14
C THR A 162 14.83 -3.88 4.92
N ARG A 163 14.22 -3.36 6.01
CA ARG A 163 13.09 -2.43 5.96
C ARG A 163 13.47 -1.12 5.28
N LEU A 164 14.60 -0.50 5.66
CA LEU A 164 15.09 0.73 5.02
C LEU A 164 15.32 0.53 3.51
N ASN A 165 16.02 -0.52 3.13
CA ASN A 165 16.26 -0.84 1.73
C ASN A 165 14.96 -1.06 0.94
N MET A 166 13.94 -1.64 1.57
CA MET A 166 12.64 -1.86 0.94
C MET A 166 11.83 -0.57 0.83
N GLN A 167 11.92 0.35 1.81
CA GLN A 167 11.32 1.69 1.73
C GLN A 167 11.88 2.46 0.54
N GLU A 168 13.20 2.52 0.40
CA GLU A 168 13.87 3.19 -0.72
C GLU A 168 13.47 2.57 -2.07
N LEU A 169 13.41 1.25 -2.17
CA LEU A 169 12.98 0.56 -3.38
C LEU A 169 11.54 0.92 -3.76
N ILE A 170 10.61 0.90 -2.79
CA ILE A 170 9.20 1.26 -3.04
C ILE A 170 9.10 2.72 -3.49
N LEU A 171 9.79 3.64 -2.83
CA LEU A 171 9.78 5.06 -3.18
C LEU A 171 10.33 5.30 -4.60
N ASP A 172 11.45 4.68 -4.95
CA ASP A 172 12.07 4.78 -6.26
C ASP A 172 11.12 4.27 -7.37
N ILE A 173 10.50 3.11 -7.16
CA ILE A 173 9.54 2.53 -8.10
C ILE A 173 8.31 3.43 -8.24
N CYS A 174 7.70 3.88 -7.13
CA CYS A 174 6.52 4.73 -7.16
C CYS A 174 6.79 6.06 -7.87
N SER A 175 7.95 6.66 -7.62
CA SER A 175 8.37 7.90 -8.28
C SER A 175 8.58 7.70 -9.79
N LYS A 176 9.36 6.70 -10.19
CA LYS A 176 9.69 6.43 -11.61
C LYS A 176 8.47 6.02 -12.44
N GLN A 177 7.53 5.30 -11.84
CA GLN A 177 6.33 4.81 -12.53
C GLN A 177 5.11 5.72 -12.35
N HIS A 178 5.26 6.85 -11.65
CA HIS A 178 4.15 7.77 -11.32
C HIS A 178 2.96 7.03 -10.69
N LEU A 179 3.24 6.18 -9.70
CA LEU A 179 2.28 5.27 -9.12
C LEU A 179 1.62 5.87 -7.89
N THR A 180 0.31 6.05 -7.93
CA THR A 180 -0.47 6.44 -6.75
C THR A 180 -0.47 5.29 -5.75
N THR A 181 -0.21 5.58 -4.47
CA THR A 181 0.01 4.54 -3.46
C THR A 181 -0.70 4.88 -2.15
N ILE A 182 -1.31 3.87 -1.52
CA ILE A 182 -1.78 3.92 -0.14
C ILE A 182 -0.99 2.89 0.67
N LEU A 183 -0.30 3.36 1.69
CA LEU A 183 0.43 2.56 2.66
C LEU A 183 -0.35 2.50 3.97
N VAL A 184 -0.70 1.31 4.43
CA VAL A 184 -1.15 1.09 5.81
C VAL A 184 0.04 0.69 6.64
N THR A 185 0.28 1.40 7.73
CA THR A 185 1.35 1.07 8.69
C THR A 185 0.96 1.50 10.09
N HIS A 186 1.55 0.87 11.09
CA HIS A 186 1.52 1.30 12.48
C HIS A 186 2.80 2.06 12.89
N ASP A 187 3.79 2.11 12.00
CA ASP A 187 5.05 2.83 12.20
C ASP A 187 4.92 4.26 11.67
N VAL A 188 4.93 5.22 12.61
CA VAL A 188 4.74 6.64 12.27
C VAL A 188 5.98 7.26 11.59
N GLU A 189 7.18 6.73 11.85
CA GLU A 189 8.41 7.16 11.18
C GLU A 189 8.41 6.69 9.73
N GLU A 190 7.98 5.45 9.48
CA GLU A 190 7.76 4.92 8.13
C GLU A 190 6.77 5.81 7.36
N ALA A 191 5.63 6.15 7.96
CA ALA A 191 4.64 7.03 7.36
C ALA A 191 5.21 8.41 7.02
N ALA A 192 5.95 9.04 7.93
CA ALA A 192 6.57 10.35 7.72
C ALA A 192 7.65 10.32 6.64
N ARG A 193 8.43 9.24 6.57
CA ARG A 193 9.50 9.06 5.58
C ARG A 193 8.96 8.79 4.18
N MET A 194 7.92 7.97 4.06
CA MET A 194 7.47 7.49 2.74
C MET A 194 6.34 8.33 2.13
N ALA A 195 5.41 8.82 2.94
CA ALA A 195 4.20 9.45 2.40
C ALA A 195 4.38 10.94 2.06
N ASN A 196 3.54 11.44 1.15
CA ASN A 196 3.34 12.88 0.95
C ASN A 196 2.27 13.41 1.91
N ARG A 197 1.30 12.56 2.24
CA ARG A 197 0.18 12.88 3.15
C ARG A 197 -0.03 11.74 4.12
N ILE A 198 -0.26 12.06 5.38
CA ILE A 198 -0.51 11.08 6.44
C ILE A 198 -1.94 11.28 6.92
N VAL A 199 -2.73 10.23 6.87
CA VAL A 199 -4.11 10.19 7.35
C VAL A 199 -4.16 9.40 8.65
N VAL A 200 -4.53 10.05 9.73
CA VAL A 200 -4.66 9.43 11.06
C VAL A 200 -6.09 8.90 11.20
N LEU A 201 -6.22 7.58 11.38
CA LEU A 201 -7.48 6.92 11.71
C LEU A 201 -7.55 6.65 13.21
N LYS A 202 -8.62 7.14 13.87
CA LYS A 202 -8.87 6.97 15.28
C LYS A 202 -10.32 6.60 15.51
N HIS A 203 -10.57 5.50 16.25
CA HIS A 203 -11.92 5.00 16.53
C HIS A 203 -12.81 4.87 15.27
N GLY A 204 -12.24 4.43 14.18
CA GLY A 204 -12.96 4.27 12.90
C GLY A 204 -13.26 5.57 12.15
N LYS A 205 -12.73 6.71 12.59
CA LYS A 205 -12.90 8.03 11.94
C LYS A 205 -11.56 8.55 11.42
N LYS A 206 -11.63 9.41 10.40
CA LYS A 206 -10.49 10.22 10.01
C LYS A 206 -10.32 11.34 11.04
N ALA A 207 -9.31 11.23 11.89
CA ALA A 207 -9.05 12.22 12.93
C ALA A 207 -8.37 13.46 12.34
N GLU A 208 -7.32 13.25 11.54
CA GLU A 208 -6.56 14.34 10.94
C GLU A 208 -5.89 13.89 9.65
N GLU A 209 -5.54 14.85 8.82
CA GLU A 209 -4.71 14.67 7.63
C GLU A 209 -3.56 15.67 7.66
N ILE A 210 -2.34 15.17 7.61
CA ILE A 210 -1.10 15.93 7.81
C ILE A 210 -0.26 15.82 6.54
N SER A 211 0.28 16.94 6.07
CA SER A 211 1.31 16.94 5.04
C SER A 211 2.61 16.41 5.62
N ALA A 212 3.20 15.43 4.97
CA ALA A 212 4.49 14.89 5.35
C ALA A 212 5.64 15.75 4.78
N PRO A 213 6.89 15.60 5.29
CA PRO A 213 8.03 16.35 4.80
C PRO A 213 8.23 16.17 3.30
N GLN A 214 8.53 17.24 2.59
CA GLN A 214 8.87 17.13 1.16
C GLN A 214 10.29 16.60 0.98
N ASP A 215 11.21 17.04 1.83
CA ASP A 215 12.58 16.50 1.87
C ASP A 215 12.63 15.26 2.76
N LYS A 216 12.68 14.10 2.11
CA LYS A 216 12.72 12.78 2.78
C LYS A 216 14.09 12.46 3.41
N THR A 217 15.07 13.33 3.25
CA THR A 217 16.40 13.23 3.89
C THR A 217 16.48 14.03 5.19
N ASN A 218 15.55 14.98 5.42
CA ASN A 218 15.49 15.80 6.61
C ASN A 218 14.96 15.02 7.83
N THR A 219 15.87 14.38 8.55
CA THR A 219 15.54 13.54 9.71
C THR A 219 14.87 14.33 10.84
N GLU A 220 15.19 15.61 11.03
CA GLU A 220 14.58 16.44 12.06
C GLU A 220 13.10 16.69 11.78
N GLU A 221 12.75 17.03 10.54
CA GLU A 221 11.37 17.26 10.12
C GLU A 221 10.57 15.96 10.15
N ILE A 222 11.16 14.85 9.70
CA ILE A 222 10.54 13.51 9.78
C ILE A 222 10.20 13.17 11.24
N ASN A 223 11.13 13.35 12.17
CA ASN A 223 10.93 13.07 13.59
C ASN A 223 9.87 13.99 14.21
N LEU A 224 9.83 15.25 13.84
CA LEU A 224 8.83 16.20 14.32
C LEU A 224 7.42 15.78 13.90
N ILE A 225 7.23 15.44 12.63
CA ILE A 225 5.93 14.98 12.11
C ILE A 225 5.57 13.62 12.72
N ALA A 226 6.50 12.68 12.82
CA ALA A 226 6.26 11.38 13.44
C ALA A 226 5.81 11.53 14.91
N ASN A 227 6.42 12.43 15.68
CA ASN A 227 6.04 12.71 17.06
C ASN A 227 4.64 13.36 17.14
N HIS A 228 4.32 14.29 16.24
CA HIS A 228 2.99 14.87 16.15
C HIS A 228 1.92 13.82 15.87
N VAL A 229 2.14 12.98 14.86
CA VAL A 229 1.25 11.86 14.52
C VAL A 229 1.09 10.90 15.69
N LYS A 230 2.19 10.55 16.36
CA LYS A 230 2.18 9.69 17.56
C LYS A 230 1.33 10.29 18.68
N THR A 231 1.44 11.59 18.92
CA THR A 231 0.64 12.30 19.93
C THR A 231 -0.85 12.21 19.58
N LEU A 232 -1.24 12.41 18.31
CA LEU A 232 -2.62 12.29 17.87
C LEU A 232 -3.18 10.87 18.05
N ILE A 233 -2.37 9.85 17.76
CA ILE A 233 -2.81 8.44 17.92
C ILE A 233 -2.98 8.09 19.41
N LEU A 234 -2.17 8.66 20.31
CA LEU A 234 -2.16 8.34 21.73
C LEU A 234 -3.11 9.22 22.57
N SER A 235 -3.45 10.44 22.10
CA SER A 235 -4.48 11.29 22.77
C SER A 235 -5.81 10.55 22.78
N ASP A 236 -6.59 10.66 23.83
CA ASP A 236 -7.92 10.03 23.96
C ASP A 236 -8.99 10.73 23.12
#